data_e995f53244141342946e70fa6612a23a
#
_entry.id   e995f53244141342946e70fa6612a23a
#
_cell.length_a   1.000
_cell.length_b   1.000
_cell.length_c   1.000
_cell.angle_alpha   90.00
_cell.angle_beta   90.00
_cell.angle_gamma   90.00
#
_symmetry.space_group_name_H-M   'P 1'
#
loop_
_entity.id
_entity.type
_entity.pdbx_description
1 polymer ?
#
loop_
_entity_poly.entity_id
_entity_poly.type
_entity_poly.pdbx_seq_one_letter_code
_entity_poly.pdbx_strand_id
1 'polypeptide(L)'
;TDWTKGFDASTKVWHDRKSYGYDRWRAIHSVQAFGKTMVGDRQSGKIGYIDKDTFTEYGGTMVWQVVSPPMHAFPNGFILDALQFDMATGFGSLGSTPKVMIETSRDGGQTFTQYREVSLGVPGDYQARVKVTRLGAYYEKGCVIRVSISDPSARSLVLSDAKVRPLTR
;
A
#
# COMPACT_ATOMS: atom_id res chain seq x y z
N THR A 1 0.50 -17.12 -18.48
CA THR A 1 0.38 -16.77 -17.05
C THR A 1 0.41 -15.25 -16.93
N ASP A 2 -0.66 -14.66 -16.43
CA ASP A 2 -0.83 -13.20 -16.40
C ASP A 2 -0.54 -12.61 -15.02
N TRP A 3 0.64 -12.90 -14.48
CA TRP A 3 1.08 -12.33 -13.21
C TRP A 3 2.60 -12.12 -13.20
N THR A 4 3.06 -11.19 -12.37
CA THR A 4 4.48 -10.94 -12.09
C THR A 4 4.70 -10.93 -10.59
N LYS A 5 5.65 -11.73 -10.11
CA LYS A 5 6.10 -11.75 -8.71
C LYS A 5 7.48 -11.12 -8.62
N GLY A 6 7.69 -10.32 -7.59
CA GLY A 6 8.99 -9.83 -7.19
C GLY A 6 9.42 -10.47 -5.87
N PHE A 7 10.72 -10.69 -5.70
CA PHE A 7 11.32 -11.12 -4.45
C PHE A 7 12.32 -10.07 -3.98
N ASP A 8 12.10 -9.54 -2.80
CA ASP A 8 13.05 -8.63 -2.18
C ASP A 8 14.06 -9.44 -1.37
N ALA A 9 15.31 -9.43 -1.81
CA ALA A 9 16.38 -10.20 -1.18
C ALA A 9 16.79 -9.63 0.19
N SER A 10 16.50 -8.36 0.47
CA SER A 10 16.83 -7.71 1.75
C SER A 10 15.82 -8.06 2.83
N THR A 11 14.54 -7.98 2.52
CA THR A 11 13.44 -8.27 3.45
C THR A 11 12.99 -9.73 3.43
N LYS A 12 13.44 -10.51 2.43
CA LYS A 12 13.03 -11.91 2.20
C LYS A 12 11.53 -12.08 1.94
N VAL A 13 10.88 -11.06 1.37
CA VAL A 13 9.44 -11.04 1.13
C VAL A 13 9.13 -11.12 -0.36
N TRP A 14 8.13 -11.95 -0.71
CA TRP A 14 7.53 -11.97 -2.03
C TRP A 14 6.44 -10.91 -2.13
N HIS A 15 6.35 -10.25 -3.26
CA HIS A 15 5.30 -9.29 -3.55
C HIS A 15 4.75 -9.46 -4.97
N ASP A 16 3.50 -9.09 -5.16
CA ASP A 16 2.91 -8.96 -6.47
C ASP A 16 3.36 -7.64 -7.12
N ARG A 17 3.69 -7.70 -8.40
CA ARG A 17 4.03 -6.53 -9.18
C ARG A 17 3.16 -6.45 -10.42
N LYS A 18 2.32 -5.42 -10.49
CA LYS A 18 1.44 -5.18 -11.63
C LYS A 18 1.30 -3.70 -11.93
N SER A 19 1.07 -3.36 -13.19
CA SER A 19 0.77 -2.01 -13.61
C SER A 19 -0.72 -1.71 -13.40
N TYR A 20 -1.06 -0.47 -13.15
CA TYR A 20 -2.45 -0.06 -12.95
C TYR A 20 -3.30 -0.38 -14.20
N GLY A 21 -4.42 -1.07 -14.01
CA GLY A 21 -5.29 -1.52 -15.09
C GLY A 21 -4.84 -2.78 -15.83
N TYR A 22 -3.78 -3.45 -15.37
CA TYR A 22 -3.28 -4.70 -15.96
C TYR A 22 -3.11 -5.77 -14.90
N ASP A 23 -3.19 -7.05 -15.31
CA ASP A 23 -3.02 -8.19 -14.40
C ASP A 23 -1.56 -8.46 -14.03
N ARG A 24 -0.63 -7.94 -14.81
CA ARG A 24 0.81 -8.09 -14.62
C ARG A 24 1.58 -6.78 -14.80
N TRP A 25 2.83 -6.78 -14.46
CA TRP A 25 3.73 -5.68 -14.74
C TRP A 25 3.99 -5.54 -16.25
N ARG A 26 3.88 -4.33 -16.78
CA ARG A 26 4.05 -4.03 -18.20
C ARG A 26 5.53 -4.02 -18.65
N ALA A 27 6.47 -3.85 -17.70
CA ALA A 27 7.89 -3.93 -18.01
C ALA A 27 8.29 -5.36 -18.36
N ILE A 28 8.93 -5.50 -19.50
CA ILE A 28 9.50 -6.74 -20.01
C ILE A 28 10.98 -6.50 -20.31
N HIS A 29 11.79 -7.51 -20.17
CA HIS A 29 13.22 -7.46 -20.39
C HIS A 29 13.90 -6.29 -19.67
N SER A 30 15.01 -6.55 -19.06
CA SER A 30 15.84 -5.53 -18.42
C SER A 30 17.28 -5.67 -18.87
N VAL A 31 17.94 -4.54 -18.96
CA VAL A 31 19.37 -4.47 -19.29
C VAL A 31 20.03 -3.36 -18.47
N GLN A 32 21.23 -3.62 -17.99
CA GLN A 32 22.05 -2.58 -17.37
C GLN A 32 22.76 -1.79 -18.47
N ALA A 33 22.38 -0.51 -18.62
CA ALA A 33 22.99 0.38 -19.60
C ALA A 33 23.00 1.81 -19.04
N PHE A 34 24.04 2.58 -19.39
CA PHE A 34 24.21 3.98 -18.97
C PHE A 34 24.09 4.19 -17.44
N GLY A 35 24.54 3.22 -16.64
CA GLY A 35 24.44 3.26 -15.18
C GLY A 35 23.03 3.10 -14.62
N LYS A 36 22.05 2.68 -15.45
CA LYS A 36 20.65 2.50 -15.09
C LYS A 36 20.14 1.12 -15.46
N THR A 37 19.13 0.65 -14.76
CA THR A 37 18.37 -0.55 -15.15
C THR A 37 17.28 -0.13 -16.13
N MET A 38 17.54 -0.32 -17.41
CA MET A 38 16.60 -0.03 -18.50
C MET A 38 15.59 -1.17 -18.62
N VAL A 39 14.34 -0.84 -18.93
CA VAL A 39 13.24 -1.80 -19.10
C VAL A 39 12.41 -1.45 -20.34
N GLY A 40 12.01 -2.46 -21.10
CA GLY A 40 11.10 -2.29 -22.22
C GLY A 40 9.64 -2.28 -21.76
N ASP A 41 8.82 -1.42 -22.37
CA ASP A 41 7.39 -1.39 -22.14
C ASP A 41 6.65 -2.25 -23.16
N ARG A 42 5.92 -3.24 -22.72
CA ARG A 42 5.11 -4.12 -23.59
C ARG A 42 3.96 -3.38 -24.28
N GLN A 43 3.42 -2.34 -23.66
CA GLN A 43 2.19 -1.69 -24.11
C GLN A 43 2.43 -0.59 -25.14
N SER A 44 3.54 0.13 -25.05
CA SER A 44 3.78 1.30 -25.90
C SER A 44 5.07 1.25 -26.69
N GLY A 45 5.87 0.19 -26.55
CA GLY A 45 7.20 0.11 -27.19
C GLY A 45 8.21 1.13 -26.65
N LYS A 46 7.90 1.86 -25.58
CA LYS A 46 8.82 2.79 -24.92
C LYS A 46 9.89 2.04 -24.14
N ILE A 47 11.05 2.65 -24.02
CA ILE A 47 12.10 2.21 -23.12
C ILE A 47 12.09 3.15 -21.93
N GLY A 48 11.96 2.60 -20.73
CA GLY A 48 12.06 3.31 -19.47
C GLY A 48 13.28 2.86 -18.68
N TYR A 49 13.46 3.42 -17.50
CA TYR A 49 14.43 2.94 -16.51
C TYR A 49 13.80 2.92 -15.13
N ILE A 50 14.30 2.01 -14.28
CA ILE A 50 13.85 1.92 -12.91
C ILE A 50 14.53 3.03 -12.11
N ASP A 51 13.72 3.86 -11.47
CA ASP A 51 14.17 4.95 -10.62
C ASP A 51 13.43 4.87 -9.28
N LYS A 52 14.18 4.99 -8.18
CA LYS A 52 13.65 4.91 -6.81
C LYS A 52 12.86 6.15 -6.39
N ASP A 53 13.10 7.27 -7.05
CA ASP A 53 12.52 8.57 -6.70
C ASP A 53 11.32 8.93 -7.61
N THR A 54 10.98 8.03 -8.54
CA THR A 54 9.82 8.17 -9.44
C THR A 54 8.66 7.30 -8.97
N PHE A 55 7.51 7.92 -8.69
CA PHE A 55 6.31 7.27 -8.16
C PHE A 55 5.16 7.18 -9.19
N THR A 56 5.51 7.29 -10.47
CA THR A 56 4.60 7.08 -11.60
C THR A 56 5.21 6.06 -12.56
N GLU A 57 4.37 5.36 -13.33
CA GLU A 57 4.82 4.40 -14.33
C GLU A 57 4.52 4.95 -15.72
N TYR A 58 5.58 5.34 -16.47
CA TYR A 58 5.47 6.01 -17.78
C TYR A 58 4.51 7.22 -17.76
N GLY A 59 4.47 7.97 -16.65
CA GLY A 59 3.57 9.09 -16.43
C GLY A 59 2.16 8.71 -15.96
N GLY A 60 1.84 7.42 -15.89
CA GLY A 60 0.57 6.90 -15.38
C GLY A 60 0.57 6.65 -13.89
N THR A 61 -0.61 6.41 -13.34
CA THR A 61 -0.79 6.06 -11.92
C THR A 61 -0.08 4.77 -11.57
N MET A 62 0.60 4.76 -10.44
CA MET A 62 1.15 3.58 -9.81
C MET A 62 0.45 3.37 -8.47
N VAL A 63 -0.14 2.22 -8.24
CA VAL A 63 -0.78 1.87 -6.95
C VAL A 63 0.18 1.04 -6.13
N TRP A 64 0.40 1.47 -4.89
CA TRP A 64 1.05 0.69 -3.86
C TRP A 64 0.01 0.19 -2.87
N GLN A 65 0.10 -1.08 -2.46
CA GLN A 65 -0.88 -1.71 -1.61
C GLN A 65 -0.24 -2.72 -0.69
N VAL A 66 -0.66 -2.71 0.57
CA VAL A 66 -0.35 -3.73 1.58
C VAL A 66 -1.64 -4.24 2.18
N VAL A 67 -1.74 -5.56 2.32
CA VAL A 67 -2.87 -6.23 2.97
C VAL A 67 -2.34 -7.01 4.16
N SER A 68 -2.94 -6.77 5.33
CA SER A 68 -2.56 -7.49 6.56
C SER A 68 -3.03 -8.94 6.52
N PRO A 69 -2.37 -9.84 7.27
CA PRO A 69 -3.00 -11.10 7.62
C PRO A 69 -4.30 -10.86 8.41
N PRO A 70 -5.23 -11.83 8.45
CA PRO A 70 -6.42 -11.75 9.28
C PRO A 70 -6.07 -11.66 10.77
N MET A 71 -6.62 -10.67 11.47
CA MET A 71 -6.52 -10.51 12.91
C MET A 71 -7.77 -11.09 13.56
N HIS A 72 -7.60 -12.02 14.49
CA HIS A 72 -8.70 -12.70 15.19
C HIS A 72 -8.55 -12.57 16.70
N ALA A 73 -9.67 -12.61 17.41
CA ALA A 73 -9.73 -12.75 18.88
C ALA A 73 -10.80 -13.78 19.26
N PHE A 74 -10.54 -15.04 18.89
CA PHE A 74 -11.43 -16.15 19.21
C PHE A 74 -11.47 -16.41 20.73
N PRO A 75 -12.66 -16.73 21.32
CA PRO A 75 -13.96 -16.92 20.67
C PRO A 75 -14.83 -15.66 20.55
N ASN A 76 -14.47 -14.57 21.20
CA ASN A 76 -15.40 -13.46 21.49
C ASN A 76 -15.38 -12.32 20.46
N GLY A 77 -14.36 -12.21 19.63
CA GLY A 77 -14.14 -11.04 18.77
C GLY A 77 -13.51 -9.86 19.51
N PHE A 78 -13.37 -8.73 18.83
CA PHE A 78 -12.73 -7.53 19.36
C PHE A 78 -13.30 -6.25 18.74
N ILE A 79 -13.11 -5.14 19.44
CA ILE A 79 -13.35 -3.79 18.93
C ILE A 79 -12.00 -3.19 18.54
N LEU A 80 -11.91 -2.70 17.30
CA LEU A 80 -10.74 -1.98 16.80
C LEU A 80 -10.97 -0.48 17.02
N ASP A 81 -10.38 0.06 18.07
CA ASP A 81 -10.57 1.46 18.46
C ASP A 81 -9.77 2.41 17.60
N ALA A 82 -8.53 2.05 17.28
CA ALA A 82 -7.65 2.88 16.47
C ALA A 82 -6.59 2.03 15.74
N LEU A 83 -6.17 2.56 14.60
CA LEU A 83 -4.97 2.14 13.87
C LEU A 83 -4.09 3.36 13.70
N GLN A 84 -2.78 3.16 13.86
CA GLN A 84 -1.77 4.16 13.55
C GLN A 84 -0.70 3.49 12.69
N PHE A 85 -0.27 4.20 11.66
CA PHE A 85 0.74 3.73 10.73
C PHE A 85 1.93 4.67 10.76
N ASP A 86 3.13 4.12 10.90
CA ASP A 86 4.37 4.84 10.67
C ASP A 86 4.75 4.67 9.20
N MET A 87 4.61 5.76 8.46
CA MET A 87 4.74 5.82 7.02
C MET A 87 5.62 6.99 6.59
N ALA A 88 6.10 6.96 5.36
CA ALA A 88 6.75 8.13 4.76
C ALA A 88 5.73 9.26 4.59
N THR A 89 5.90 10.34 5.34
CA THR A 89 5.07 11.55 5.32
C THR A 89 5.88 12.75 4.85
N GLY A 90 5.20 13.80 4.35
CA GLY A 90 5.86 15.02 3.90
C GLY A 90 6.56 14.91 2.54
N PHE A 91 6.31 13.84 1.79
CA PHE A 91 6.83 13.64 0.45
C PHE A 91 5.72 13.81 -0.58
N GLY A 92 5.95 14.64 -1.58
CA GLY A 92 5.00 14.92 -2.65
C GLY A 92 5.49 16.06 -3.52
N SER A 93 4.76 16.35 -4.59
CA SER A 93 5.02 17.53 -5.41
C SER A 93 4.49 18.77 -4.73
N LEU A 94 5.12 19.93 -4.95
CA LEU A 94 4.62 21.22 -4.48
C LEU A 94 3.15 21.42 -4.93
N GLY A 95 2.29 21.76 -3.96
CA GLY A 95 0.86 21.96 -4.20
C GLY A 95 0.02 20.66 -4.18
N SER A 96 0.61 19.48 -3.93
CA SER A 96 -0.14 18.25 -3.72
C SER A 96 -0.16 17.85 -2.24
N THR A 97 -1.27 17.26 -1.82
CA THR A 97 -1.41 16.64 -0.50
C THR A 97 -1.74 15.16 -0.72
N PRO A 98 -0.71 14.31 -0.80
CA PRO A 98 -0.94 12.88 -1.05
C PRO A 98 -1.73 12.26 0.09
N LYS A 99 -2.55 11.27 -0.25
CA LYS A 99 -3.42 10.57 0.69
C LYS A 99 -3.16 9.07 0.70
N VAL A 100 -3.36 8.48 1.84
CA VAL A 100 -3.43 7.02 2.01
C VAL A 100 -4.89 6.61 2.21
N MET A 101 -5.30 5.56 1.54
CA MET A 101 -6.60 4.92 1.69
C MET A 101 -6.47 3.73 2.63
N ILE A 102 -7.34 3.68 3.64
CA ILE A 102 -7.39 2.62 4.63
C ILE A 102 -8.76 1.97 4.56
N GLU A 103 -8.78 0.69 4.25
CA GLU A 103 -9.96 -0.13 4.09
C GLU A 103 -9.90 -1.33 5.03
N THR A 104 -11.06 -1.81 5.46
CA THR A 104 -11.16 -3.01 6.28
C THR A 104 -12.09 -4.03 5.65
N SER A 105 -11.80 -5.29 5.91
CA SER A 105 -12.65 -6.41 5.53
C SER A 105 -13.12 -7.16 6.79
N ARG A 106 -14.35 -7.63 6.76
CA ARG A 106 -14.98 -8.45 7.81
C ARG A 106 -15.26 -9.88 7.37
N ASP A 107 -14.92 -10.21 6.15
CA ASP A 107 -15.21 -11.49 5.50
C ASP A 107 -13.94 -12.30 5.13
N GLY A 108 -12.82 -11.94 5.78
CA GLY A 108 -11.54 -12.62 5.53
C GLY A 108 -10.79 -12.09 4.33
N GLY A 109 -11.07 -10.87 3.87
CA GLY A 109 -10.38 -10.23 2.76
C GLY A 109 -11.08 -10.37 1.40
N GLN A 110 -12.30 -10.88 1.35
CA GLN A 110 -13.06 -11.03 0.11
C GLN A 110 -13.63 -9.69 -0.36
N THR A 111 -14.23 -8.92 0.57
CA THR A 111 -14.71 -7.57 0.27
C THR A 111 -14.07 -6.56 1.22
N PHE A 112 -13.78 -5.37 0.69
CA PHE A 112 -13.22 -4.28 1.46
C PHE A 112 -14.15 -3.09 1.42
N THR A 113 -14.36 -2.48 2.58
CA THR A 113 -15.10 -1.23 2.70
C THR A 113 -14.09 -0.11 2.89
N GLN A 114 -14.13 0.90 2.02
CA GLN A 114 -13.30 2.08 2.17
C GLN A 114 -13.67 2.76 3.49
N TYR A 115 -12.71 2.86 4.38
CA TYR A 115 -12.94 3.42 5.69
C TYR A 115 -12.62 4.91 5.73
N ARG A 116 -11.40 5.29 5.38
CA ARG A 116 -10.95 6.69 5.35
C ARG A 116 -9.80 6.93 4.40
N GLU A 117 -9.77 8.15 3.87
CA GLU A 117 -8.58 8.77 3.31
C GLU A 117 -7.92 9.63 4.40
N VAL A 118 -6.62 9.46 4.59
CA VAL A 118 -5.81 10.22 5.54
C VAL A 118 -4.69 10.91 4.76
N SER A 119 -4.46 12.18 5.05
CA SER A 119 -3.35 12.93 4.44
C SER A 119 -2.01 12.38 4.91
N LEU A 120 -1.05 12.28 4.00
CA LEU A 120 0.37 12.00 4.27
C LEU A 120 1.18 13.27 4.56
N GLY A 121 0.51 14.41 4.75
CA GLY A 121 1.15 15.72 4.97
C GLY A 121 1.47 16.44 3.67
N VAL A 122 1.62 17.75 3.77
CA VAL A 122 2.16 18.59 2.69
C VAL A 122 3.68 18.39 2.61
N PRO A 123 4.33 18.69 1.48
CA PRO A 123 5.79 18.64 1.38
C PRO A 123 6.48 19.38 2.54
N GLY A 124 7.36 18.65 3.25
CA GLY A 124 8.07 19.16 4.44
C GLY A 124 7.40 18.85 5.78
N ASP A 125 6.16 18.38 5.80
CA ASP A 125 5.49 17.93 7.04
C ASP A 125 5.84 16.45 7.34
N TYR A 126 7.04 16.21 7.82
CA TYR A 126 7.53 14.88 8.17
C TYR A 126 6.96 14.31 9.48
N GLN A 127 6.16 15.12 10.22
CA GLN A 127 5.54 14.69 11.47
C GLN A 127 4.05 14.36 11.34
N ALA A 128 3.50 14.39 10.14
CA ALA A 128 2.13 14.00 9.89
C ALA A 128 1.86 12.58 10.38
N ARG A 129 0.75 12.39 11.08
CA ARG A 129 0.39 11.09 11.65
C ARG A 129 -0.76 10.46 10.87
N VAL A 130 -0.53 9.28 10.34
CA VAL A 130 -1.55 8.47 9.72
C VAL A 130 -2.27 7.66 10.79
N LYS A 131 -3.39 8.19 11.27
CA LYS A 131 -4.19 7.58 12.32
C LYS A 131 -5.67 7.58 11.98
N VAL A 132 -6.32 6.44 12.18
CA VAL A 132 -7.77 6.28 12.07
C VAL A 132 -8.34 5.70 13.37
N THR A 133 -9.55 6.10 13.71
CA THR A 133 -10.21 5.70 14.95
C THR A 133 -11.63 5.23 14.68
N ARG A 134 -12.25 4.51 15.65
CA ARG A 134 -13.63 4.04 15.59
C ARG A 134 -13.89 3.09 14.41
N LEU A 135 -13.07 2.06 14.29
CA LEU A 135 -13.14 1.08 13.20
C LEU A 135 -14.24 0.01 13.42
N GLY A 136 -14.78 -0.07 14.64
CA GLY A 136 -15.91 -0.92 14.96
C GLY A 136 -15.53 -2.31 15.46
N ALA A 137 -16.54 -3.19 15.52
CA ALA A 137 -16.40 -4.54 16.08
C ALA A 137 -16.17 -5.58 14.96
N TYR A 138 -15.36 -6.57 15.28
CA TYR A 138 -15.01 -7.70 14.42
C TYR A 138 -15.20 -9.00 15.17
N TYR A 139 -15.81 -9.98 14.50
CA TYR A 139 -16.24 -11.25 15.09
C TYR A 139 -15.45 -12.41 14.47
N GLU A 140 -16.09 -13.53 14.22
CA GLU A 140 -15.51 -14.81 13.83
C GLU A 140 -14.46 -14.76 12.71
N LYS A 141 -14.73 -14.00 11.63
CA LYS A 141 -13.79 -13.89 10.50
C LYS A 141 -12.68 -12.86 10.71
N GLY A 142 -12.70 -12.17 11.86
CA GLY A 142 -11.69 -11.19 12.22
C GLY A 142 -11.72 -9.92 11.36
N CYS A 143 -10.57 -9.28 11.29
CA CYS A 143 -10.34 -8.06 10.52
C CYS A 143 -9.15 -8.25 9.60
N VAL A 144 -9.30 -7.88 8.31
CA VAL A 144 -8.19 -7.71 7.38
C VAL A 144 -8.12 -6.23 7.02
N ILE A 145 -6.93 -5.65 7.07
CA ILE A 145 -6.69 -4.24 6.76
C ILE A 145 -6.00 -4.16 5.41
N ARG A 146 -6.47 -3.26 4.55
CA ARG A 146 -5.82 -2.90 3.31
C ARG A 146 -5.43 -1.43 3.35
N VAL A 147 -4.16 -1.15 3.09
CA VAL A 147 -3.60 0.19 3.00
C VAL A 147 -3.14 0.40 1.58
N SER A 148 -3.55 1.48 0.93
CA SER A 148 -3.17 1.77 -0.46
C SER A 148 -2.88 3.24 -0.69
N ILE A 149 -1.93 3.52 -1.59
CA ILE A 149 -1.55 4.86 -2.05
C ILE A 149 -1.52 4.83 -3.57
N SER A 150 -2.22 5.76 -4.20
CA SER A 150 -2.22 5.98 -5.65
C SER A 150 -1.53 7.28 -6.06
N ASP A 151 -1.41 8.21 -5.11
CA ASP A 151 -0.77 9.49 -5.36
C ASP A 151 0.75 9.34 -5.56
N PRO A 152 1.38 10.20 -6.38
CA PRO A 152 2.82 10.15 -6.64
C PRO A 152 3.61 10.72 -5.45
N SER A 153 3.83 9.89 -4.46
CA SER A 153 4.60 10.22 -3.25
C SER A 153 5.44 9.05 -2.78
N ALA A 154 6.38 9.28 -1.88
CA ALA A 154 7.16 8.23 -1.25
C ALA A 154 6.23 7.23 -0.52
N ARG A 155 6.56 5.96 -0.60
CA ARG A 155 5.71 4.84 -0.14
C ARG A 155 6.54 3.91 0.72
N SER A 156 6.39 4.04 2.01
CA SER A 156 6.94 3.07 2.97
C SER A 156 5.97 2.89 4.12
N LEU A 157 5.85 1.68 4.60
CA LEU A 157 5.15 1.33 5.82
C LEU A 157 6.18 0.63 6.71
N VAL A 158 6.53 1.26 7.82
CA VAL A 158 7.55 0.76 8.74
C VAL A 158 6.89 -0.04 9.85
N LEU A 159 5.85 0.51 10.45
CA LEU A 159 5.16 -0.07 11.59
C LEU A 159 3.66 0.23 11.52
N SER A 160 2.88 -0.68 12.07
CA SER A 160 1.46 -0.44 12.30
C SER A 160 1.08 -0.85 13.71
N ASP A 161 0.43 0.07 14.44
CA ASP A 161 -0.07 -0.13 15.78
C ASP A 161 -1.58 -0.20 15.77
N ALA A 162 -2.15 -1.17 16.49
CA ALA A 162 -3.58 -1.34 16.63
C ALA A 162 -3.99 -1.25 18.11
N LYS A 163 -4.93 -0.35 18.42
CA LYS A 163 -5.57 -0.32 19.72
C LYS A 163 -6.85 -1.15 19.67
N VAL A 164 -6.86 -2.27 20.38
CA VAL A 164 -7.97 -3.21 20.39
C VAL A 164 -8.53 -3.37 21.81
N ARG A 165 -9.82 -3.66 21.91
CA ARG A 165 -10.50 -4.07 23.15
C ARG A 165 -11.23 -5.39 22.91
N PRO A 166 -11.14 -6.38 23.83
CA PRO A 166 -11.93 -7.59 23.71
C PRO A 166 -13.43 -7.28 23.76
N LEU A 167 -14.22 -8.04 23.02
CA LEU A 167 -15.68 -8.08 23.24
C LEU A 167 -15.92 -9.06 24.39
N THR A 168 -16.37 -8.53 25.52
CA THR A 168 -16.94 -9.35 26.61
C THR A 168 -18.40 -9.64 26.27
N ARG A 169 -18.76 -10.91 26.24
CA ARG A 169 -20.16 -11.36 26.28
C ARG A 169 -20.66 -11.32 27.68
#